data_182cbb81aea6cc785eed2d31fa9ec923
#
_entry.id   182cbb81aea6cc785eed2d31fa9ec923
#
_cell.length_a   1.000
_cell.length_b   1.000
_cell.length_c   1.000
_cell.angle_alpha   90.00
_cell.angle_beta   90.00
_cell.angle_gamma   90.00
#
_symmetry.space_group_name_H-M   'P 1'
#
loop_
_entity.id
_entity.type
_entity.pdbx_description
1 polymer ?
#
loop_
_entity_poly.entity_id
_entity_poly.type
_entity_poly.pdbx_seq_one_letter_code
_entity_poly.pdbx_strand_id
1 'polypeptide(L)'
;GGKNPALPFGKIVVALLRAIKGERYRSDLVKKLSFMGYNSRFDKSEGENAWLTRAGELVADRDSDERTNFTFTLAGYNDLFTMLGECNGSQWYSQYPKNLPTILIAGTDDPVGNFGEGVREVYDGLSKAGVISLDIDMYEGARHELFNETNRAEVFRNMCDWLLGVCG
;
A
#
# COMPACT_ATOMS: atom_id res chain seq x y z
N GLY A 1 1.09 -4.19 1.34
CA GLY A 1 -0.03 -4.94 1.91
C GLY A 1 0.04 -6.41 1.56
N GLY A 2 -0.75 -7.23 2.26
CA GLY A 2 -0.85 -8.66 2.02
C GLY A 2 -1.54 -9.03 0.69
N LYS A 3 -1.94 -10.27 0.54
CA LYS A 3 -2.64 -10.75 -0.66
C LYS A 3 -3.97 -10.05 -0.84
N ASN A 4 -4.23 -9.60 -2.07
CA ASN A 4 -5.52 -9.02 -2.43
C ASN A 4 -6.36 -10.04 -3.22
N PRO A 5 -7.46 -10.59 -2.66
CA PRO A 5 -8.28 -11.60 -3.33
C PRO A 5 -8.99 -11.09 -4.59
N ALA A 6 -9.19 -9.78 -4.72
CA ALA A 6 -9.80 -9.17 -5.90
C ALA A 6 -8.82 -9.01 -7.08
N LEU A 7 -7.51 -9.20 -6.86
CA LEU A 7 -6.47 -8.98 -7.87
C LEU A 7 -6.68 -9.80 -9.16
N PRO A 8 -7.03 -11.11 -9.12
CA PRO A 8 -7.28 -11.87 -10.35
C PRO A 8 -8.43 -11.31 -11.16
N PHE A 9 -9.50 -10.88 -10.51
CA PHE A 9 -10.64 -10.23 -11.18
C PHE A 9 -10.22 -8.90 -11.81
N GLY A 10 -9.48 -8.07 -11.08
CA GLY A 10 -8.94 -6.80 -11.60
C GLY A 10 -8.10 -7.00 -12.86
N LYS A 11 -7.22 -8.01 -12.88
CA LYS A 11 -6.41 -8.38 -14.06
C LYS A 11 -7.29 -8.75 -15.27
N ILE A 12 -8.34 -9.53 -15.08
CA ILE A 12 -9.28 -9.90 -16.16
C ILE A 12 -9.95 -8.65 -16.73
N VAL A 13 -10.49 -7.78 -15.88
CA VAL A 13 -11.16 -6.53 -16.31
C VAL A 13 -10.21 -5.65 -17.12
N VAL A 14 -8.96 -5.46 -16.62
CA VAL A 14 -7.95 -4.68 -17.32
C VAL A 14 -7.61 -5.30 -18.67
N ALA A 15 -7.41 -6.63 -18.74
CA ALA A 15 -7.10 -7.32 -20.00
C ALA A 15 -8.20 -7.15 -21.06
N LEU A 16 -9.46 -7.31 -20.68
CA LEU A 16 -10.60 -7.11 -21.58
C LEU A 16 -10.70 -5.67 -22.07
N LEU A 17 -10.56 -4.70 -21.18
CA LEU A 17 -10.59 -3.28 -21.55
C LEU A 17 -9.39 -2.90 -22.43
N ARG A 18 -8.21 -3.45 -22.21
CA ARG A 18 -7.04 -3.24 -23.09
C ARG A 18 -7.29 -3.74 -24.51
N ALA A 19 -7.92 -4.90 -24.66
CA ALA A 19 -8.26 -5.46 -25.97
C ALA A 19 -9.26 -4.59 -26.75
N ILE A 20 -10.18 -3.90 -26.04
CA ILE A 20 -11.25 -3.10 -26.68
C ILE A 20 -10.85 -1.62 -26.84
N LYS A 21 -10.21 -1.03 -25.82
CA LYS A 21 -9.92 0.42 -25.73
C LYS A 21 -8.45 0.78 -25.97
N GLY A 22 -7.57 -0.22 -26.00
CA GLY A 22 -6.12 -0.02 -26.13
C GLY A 22 -5.42 0.29 -24.81
N GLU A 23 -4.10 0.16 -24.82
CA GLU A 23 -3.24 0.23 -23.62
C GLU A 23 -3.21 1.60 -22.96
N ARG A 24 -3.31 2.68 -23.74
CA ARG A 24 -3.21 4.06 -23.25
C ARG A 24 -4.52 4.62 -22.70
N TYR A 25 -5.62 3.87 -22.83
CA TYR A 25 -6.91 4.30 -22.31
C TYR A 25 -6.87 4.43 -20.79
N ARG A 26 -7.42 5.51 -20.24
CA ARG A 26 -7.57 5.77 -18.80
C ARG A 26 -9.01 5.46 -18.40
N SER A 27 -9.19 4.46 -17.53
CA SER A 27 -10.51 3.93 -17.18
C SER A 27 -10.91 4.35 -15.77
N ASP A 28 -11.95 5.16 -15.67
CA ASP A 28 -12.55 5.53 -14.38
C ASP A 28 -13.17 4.31 -13.68
N LEU A 29 -13.66 3.34 -14.44
CA LEU A 29 -14.15 2.07 -13.88
C LEU A 29 -13.03 1.33 -13.14
N VAL A 30 -11.86 1.18 -13.77
CA VAL A 30 -10.71 0.51 -13.13
C VAL A 30 -10.24 1.31 -11.93
N LYS A 31 -10.17 2.65 -12.03
CA LYS A 31 -9.85 3.54 -10.89
C LYS A 31 -10.80 3.28 -9.73
N LYS A 32 -12.11 3.34 -9.95
CA LYS A 32 -13.13 3.13 -8.91
C LYS A 32 -13.03 1.75 -8.27
N LEU A 33 -12.83 0.69 -9.07
CA LEU A 33 -12.66 -0.66 -8.55
C LEU A 33 -11.38 -0.83 -7.73
N SER A 34 -10.29 -0.16 -8.12
CA SER A 34 -9.00 -0.26 -7.43
C SER A 34 -9.02 0.37 -6.03
N PHE A 35 -9.81 1.41 -5.83
CA PHE A 35 -9.93 2.13 -4.56
C PHE A 35 -11.24 1.87 -3.82
N MET A 36 -12.03 0.90 -4.31
CA MET A 36 -13.32 0.55 -3.71
C MET A 36 -13.13 0.09 -2.27
N GLY A 37 -13.84 0.75 -1.35
CA GLY A 37 -13.81 0.41 0.08
C GLY A 37 -12.70 1.11 0.88
N TYR A 38 -11.75 1.81 0.25
CA TYR A 38 -10.63 2.45 0.98
C TYR A 38 -11.12 3.49 2.00
N ASN A 39 -12.17 4.24 1.69
CA ASN A 39 -12.75 5.22 2.60
C ASN A 39 -13.92 4.69 3.44
N SER A 40 -14.12 3.36 3.51
CA SER A 40 -15.29 2.78 4.20
C SER A 40 -15.35 3.10 5.71
N ARG A 41 -14.22 3.44 6.34
CA ARG A 41 -14.12 3.77 7.76
C ARG A 41 -13.99 5.27 8.04
N PHE A 42 -13.89 6.12 7.01
CA PHE A 42 -13.65 7.56 7.15
C PHE A 42 -14.89 8.37 6.84
N ASP A 43 -14.95 9.59 7.38
CA ASP A 43 -16.06 10.51 7.11
C ASP A 43 -16.02 10.94 5.63
N LYS A 44 -17.17 10.94 4.98
CA LYS A 44 -17.29 11.33 3.57
C LYS A 44 -16.89 12.77 3.29
N SER A 45 -16.96 13.63 4.30
CA SER A 45 -16.53 15.04 4.19
C SER A 45 -15.01 15.18 4.03
N GLU A 46 -14.21 14.16 4.39
CA GLU A 46 -12.76 14.16 4.23
C GLU A 46 -12.29 13.95 2.78
N GLY A 47 -13.21 13.60 1.85
CA GLY A 47 -12.92 13.47 0.42
C GLY A 47 -12.47 12.07 -0.03
N GLU A 48 -12.18 11.95 -1.35
CA GLU A 48 -11.85 10.66 -1.98
C GLU A 48 -10.51 10.07 -1.54
N ASN A 49 -9.58 10.92 -1.12
CA ASN A 49 -8.22 10.55 -0.74
C ASN A 49 -7.98 10.58 0.79
N ALA A 50 -9.05 10.57 1.57
CA ALA A 50 -8.97 10.51 3.03
C ALA A 50 -8.11 9.34 3.55
N TRP A 51 -8.14 8.22 2.88
CA TRP A 51 -7.36 7.02 3.21
C TRP A 51 -5.84 7.20 3.24
N LEU A 52 -5.32 8.30 2.68
CA LEU A 52 -3.87 8.54 2.62
C LEU A 52 -3.28 8.96 3.97
N THR A 53 -3.88 9.96 4.60
CA THR A 53 -3.39 10.54 5.87
C THR A 53 -4.50 11.32 6.58
N ARG A 54 -4.36 11.50 7.89
CA ARG A 54 -5.21 12.38 8.70
C ARG A 54 -4.86 13.87 8.55
N ALA A 55 -3.71 14.19 7.94
CA ALA A 55 -3.28 15.57 7.66
C ALA A 55 -4.03 16.11 6.42
N GLY A 56 -5.25 16.64 6.61
CA GLY A 56 -6.12 17.06 5.52
C GLY A 56 -5.52 18.14 4.61
N GLU A 57 -4.63 19.00 5.11
CA GLU A 57 -3.89 19.97 4.29
C GLU A 57 -3.01 19.27 3.24
N LEU A 58 -2.33 18.18 3.59
CA LEU A 58 -1.49 17.42 2.65
C LEU A 58 -2.33 16.66 1.63
N VAL A 59 -3.53 16.21 2.01
CA VAL A 59 -4.49 15.62 1.07
C VAL A 59 -4.94 16.66 0.05
N ALA A 60 -5.27 17.88 0.50
CA ALA A 60 -5.70 18.96 -0.37
C ALA A 60 -4.58 19.40 -1.34
N ASP A 61 -3.34 19.53 -0.86
CA ASP A 61 -2.18 19.85 -1.69
C ASP A 61 -1.97 18.78 -2.78
N ARG A 62 -2.03 17.50 -2.41
CA ARG A 62 -1.93 16.39 -3.33
C ARG A 62 -3.05 16.38 -4.38
N ASP A 63 -4.27 16.66 -3.97
CA ASP A 63 -5.43 16.67 -4.88
C ASP A 63 -5.38 17.80 -5.89
N SER A 64 -4.70 18.89 -5.56
CA SER A 64 -4.46 20.03 -6.46
C SER A 64 -3.27 19.84 -7.41
N ASP A 65 -2.36 18.89 -7.15
CA ASP A 65 -1.16 18.65 -7.97
C ASP A 65 -1.46 17.66 -9.09
N GLU A 66 -1.44 18.11 -10.34
CA GLU A 66 -1.67 17.28 -11.54
C GLU A 66 -0.68 16.11 -11.67
N ARG A 67 0.49 16.18 -11.05
CA ARG A 67 1.51 15.12 -11.06
C ARG A 67 1.15 13.94 -10.17
N THR A 68 0.25 14.14 -9.22
CA THR A 68 -0.20 13.12 -8.26
C THR A 68 -1.67 12.75 -8.44
N ASN A 69 -2.50 13.68 -8.90
CA ASN A 69 -3.93 13.46 -9.13
C ASN A 69 -4.22 13.06 -10.58
N PHE A 70 -3.74 11.89 -11.00
CA PHE A 70 -4.01 11.36 -12.33
C PHE A 70 -4.52 9.91 -12.29
N THR A 71 -5.24 9.51 -13.34
CA THR A 71 -5.66 8.11 -13.52
C THR A 71 -4.62 7.37 -14.35
N PHE A 72 -4.18 6.21 -13.89
CA PHE A 72 -3.30 5.34 -14.67
C PHE A 72 -3.95 4.91 -16.00
N THR A 73 -3.11 4.64 -16.99
CA THR A 73 -3.52 3.92 -18.20
C THR A 73 -3.83 2.46 -17.88
N LEU A 74 -4.53 1.76 -18.76
CA LEU A 74 -4.75 0.32 -18.61
C LEU A 74 -3.43 -0.48 -18.58
N ALA A 75 -2.39 -0.04 -19.31
CA ALA A 75 -1.06 -0.62 -19.19
C ALA A 75 -0.50 -0.43 -17.78
N GLY A 76 -0.56 0.78 -17.22
CA GLY A 76 -0.09 1.06 -15.86
C GLY A 76 -0.81 0.25 -14.79
N TYR A 77 -2.13 0.08 -14.91
CA TYR A 77 -2.87 -0.82 -13.99
C TYR A 77 -2.47 -2.28 -14.15
N ASN A 78 -2.23 -2.75 -15.39
CA ASN A 78 -1.75 -4.10 -15.62
C ASN A 78 -0.40 -4.35 -14.93
N ASP A 79 0.52 -3.42 -15.06
CA ASP A 79 1.86 -3.53 -14.47
C ASP A 79 1.79 -3.48 -12.95
N LEU A 80 0.99 -2.55 -12.38
CA LEU A 80 0.74 -2.47 -10.95
C LEU A 80 0.16 -3.80 -10.41
N PHE A 81 -0.86 -4.35 -11.06
CA PHE A 81 -1.50 -5.60 -10.63
C PHE A 81 -0.57 -6.81 -10.78
N THR A 82 0.34 -6.77 -11.76
CA THR A 82 1.36 -7.80 -11.93
C THR A 82 2.37 -7.75 -10.79
N MET A 83 2.92 -6.59 -10.49
CA MET A 83 3.85 -6.38 -9.36
C MET A 83 3.21 -6.77 -8.02
N LEU A 84 1.96 -6.37 -7.76
CA LEU A 84 1.25 -6.76 -6.54
C LEU A 84 1.11 -8.29 -6.41
N GLY A 85 0.89 -9.00 -7.52
CA GLY A 85 0.83 -10.46 -7.51
C GLY A 85 2.17 -11.11 -7.22
N GLU A 86 3.25 -10.58 -7.80
CA GLU A 86 4.61 -11.10 -7.62
C GLU A 86 5.13 -10.87 -6.19
N CYS A 87 4.97 -9.65 -5.66
CA CYS A 87 5.44 -9.29 -4.32
C CYS A 87 4.72 -10.02 -3.17
N ASN A 88 3.58 -10.67 -3.44
CA ASN A 88 2.82 -11.42 -2.44
C ASN A 88 2.81 -12.94 -2.71
N GLY A 89 3.63 -13.40 -3.66
CA GLY A 89 3.78 -14.82 -4.00
C GLY A 89 4.68 -15.57 -3.01
N SER A 90 4.49 -16.89 -2.89
CA SER A 90 5.34 -17.76 -2.07
C SER A 90 6.81 -17.71 -2.48
N GLN A 91 7.09 -17.52 -3.76
CA GLN A 91 8.45 -17.40 -4.30
C GLN A 91 9.16 -16.14 -3.76
N TRP A 92 8.45 -15.00 -3.62
CA TRP A 92 9.00 -13.79 -3.04
C TRP A 92 9.50 -14.02 -1.61
N TYR A 93 8.69 -14.64 -0.75
CA TYR A 93 9.08 -14.96 0.63
C TYR A 93 10.27 -15.91 0.69
N SER A 94 10.32 -16.92 -0.17
CA SER A 94 11.41 -17.90 -0.19
C SER A 94 12.75 -17.30 -0.60
N GLN A 95 12.74 -16.32 -1.50
CA GLN A 95 13.92 -15.62 -2.01
C GLN A 95 14.37 -14.43 -1.16
N TYR A 96 13.56 -14.02 -0.17
CA TYR A 96 13.90 -12.89 0.68
C TYR A 96 15.20 -13.14 1.47
N PRO A 97 16.14 -12.18 1.57
CA PRO A 97 17.40 -12.37 2.30
C PRO A 97 17.15 -12.60 3.79
N LYS A 98 17.58 -13.74 4.33
CA LYS A 98 17.25 -14.16 5.71
C LYS A 98 17.96 -13.34 6.78
N ASN A 99 19.16 -12.82 6.46
CA ASN A 99 20.00 -12.05 7.36
C ASN A 99 19.82 -10.53 7.24
N LEU A 100 18.89 -10.08 6.38
CA LEU A 100 18.61 -8.65 6.23
C LEU A 100 17.72 -8.19 7.39
N PRO A 101 18.18 -7.29 8.28
CA PRO A 101 17.31 -6.69 9.28
C PRO A 101 16.13 -5.99 8.59
N THR A 102 14.93 -6.30 9.02
CA THR A 102 13.70 -5.89 8.35
C THR A 102 12.70 -5.38 9.38
N ILE A 103 12.16 -4.20 9.13
CA ILE A 103 11.00 -3.69 9.86
C ILE A 103 9.84 -3.45 8.90
N LEU A 104 8.65 -3.87 9.29
CA LEU A 104 7.39 -3.54 8.62
C LEU A 104 6.71 -2.44 9.42
N ILE A 105 6.38 -1.33 8.76
CA ILE A 105 5.68 -0.21 9.39
C ILE A 105 4.34 0.03 8.68
N ALA A 106 3.27 0.24 9.44
CA ALA A 106 1.96 0.54 8.86
C ALA A 106 1.05 1.26 9.85
N GLY A 107 0.06 1.96 9.32
CA GLY A 107 -1.04 2.49 10.11
C GLY A 107 -2.11 1.44 10.38
N THR A 108 -2.75 1.48 11.57
CA THR A 108 -3.86 0.57 11.88
C THR A 108 -5.12 0.88 11.08
N ASP A 109 -5.21 2.10 10.54
CA ASP A 109 -6.31 2.55 9.68
C ASP A 109 -5.95 2.60 8.19
N ASP A 110 -4.82 1.96 7.78
CA ASP A 110 -4.42 1.85 6.38
C ASP A 110 -5.24 0.77 5.64
N PRO A 111 -6.15 1.15 4.71
CA PRO A 111 -6.95 0.18 3.94
C PRO A 111 -6.12 -0.61 2.93
N VAL A 112 -4.96 -0.09 2.48
CA VAL A 112 -4.04 -0.78 1.56
C VAL A 112 -3.38 -1.96 2.26
N GLY A 113 -3.09 -1.80 3.55
CA GLY A 113 -2.62 -2.85 4.45
C GLY A 113 -3.74 -3.73 5.02
N ASN A 114 -4.97 -3.61 4.52
CA ASN A 114 -6.16 -4.25 5.09
C ASN A 114 -6.28 -4.00 6.60
N PHE A 115 -6.10 -2.73 7.00
CA PHE A 115 -6.19 -2.30 8.39
C PHE A 115 -5.26 -3.09 9.33
N GLY A 116 -4.04 -3.35 8.86
CA GLY A 116 -2.98 -4.06 9.55
C GLY A 116 -2.94 -5.57 9.34
N GLU A 117 -4.04 -6.22 8.94
CA GLU A 117 -4.07 -7.68 8.71
C GLU A 117 -3.11 -8.11 7.59
N GLY A 118 -3.12 -7.39 6.46
CA GLY A 118 -2.23 -7.68 5.34
C GLY A 118 -0.75 -7.47 5.67
N VAL A 119 -0.43 -6.54 6.58
CA VAL A 119 0.94 -6.34 7.04
C VAL A 119 1.38 -7.48 7.96
N ARG A 120 0.49 -7.95 8.85
CA ARG A 120 0.74 -9.13 9.69
C ARG A 120 0.91 -10.41 8.85
N GLU A 121 0.11 -10.57 7.77
CA GLU A 121 0.28 -11.68 6.81
C GLU A 121 1.71 -11.67 6.20
N VAL A 122 2.22 -10.50 5.83
CA VAL A 122 3.59 -10.35 5.30
C VAL A 122 4.62 -10.70 6.38
N TYR A 123 4.44 -10.19 7.61
CA TYR A 123 5.30 -10.52 8.74
C TYR A 123 5.38 -12.03 8.97
N ASP A 124 4.23 -12.69 9.05
CA ASP A 124 4.14 -14.15 9.23
C ASP A 124 4.80 -14.92 8.09
N GLY A 125 4.63 -14.45 6.86
CA GLY A 125 5.26 -15.01 5.66
C GLY A 125 6.78 -14.95 5.72
N LEU A 126 7.35 -13.79 6.09
CA LEU A 126 8.79 -13.60 6.25
C LEU A 126 9.36 -14.40 7.43
N SER A 127 8.64 -14.42 8.56
CA SER A 127 9.01 -15.20 9.72
C SER A 127 9.07 -16.70 9.40
N LYS A 128 8.03 -17.24 8.75
CA LYS A 128 8.00 -18.64 8.29
C LYS A 128 9.09 -18.96 7.27
N ALA A 129 9.47 -17.96 6.46
CA ALA A 129 10.57 -18.10 5.52
C ALA A 129 11.95 -18.06 6.19
N GLY A 130 12.05 -17.78 7.48
CA GLY A 130 13.28 -17.81 8.26
C GLY A 130 14.06 -16.49 8.30
N VAL A 131 13.41 -15.34 8.13
CA VAL A 131 14.05 -14.02 8.35
C VAL A 131 14.36 -13.88 9.84
N ILE A 132 15.64 -13.61 10.18
CA ILE A 132 16.15 -13.71 11.56
C ILE A 132 15.85 -12.44 12.37
N SER A 133 16.07 -11.26 11.78
CA SER A 133 15.80 -9.96 12.40
C SER A 133 14.60 -9.32 11.70
N LEU A 134 13.42 -9.48 12.31
CA LEU A 134 12.15 -9.06 11.73
C LEU A 134 11.28 -8.39 12.78
N ASP A 135 10.99 -7.11 12.56
CA ASP A 135 10.19 -6.28 13.43
C ASP A 135 8.92 -5.80 12.74
N ILE A 136 7.93 -5.37 13.52
CA ILE A 136 6.69 -4.77 13.03
C ILE A 136 6.24 -3.67 13.98
N ASP A 137 6.08 -2.46 13.44
CA ASP A 137 5.52 -1.30 14.15
C ASP A 137 4.20 -0.89 13.53
N MET A 138 3.14 -0.91 14.34
CA MET A 138 1.79 -0.51 13.97
C MET A 138 1.42 0.81 14.65
N TYR A 139 1.20 1.85 13.85
CA TYR A 139 0.84 3.19 14.34
C TYR A 139 -0.66 3.34 14.46
N GLU A 140 -1.14 3.48 15.69
CA GLU A 140 -2.57 3.53 16.00
C GLU A 140 -3.27 4.72 15.34
N GLY A 141 -4.37 4.45 14.65
CA GLY A 141 -5.16 5.43 13.91
C GLY A 141 -4.47 6.04 12.69
N ALA A 142 -3.17 5.75 12.44
CA ALA A 142 -2.49 6.25 11.26
C ALA A 142 -3.00 5.54 10.00
N ARG A 143 -3.00 6.28 8.88
CA ARG A 143 -3.46 5.81 7.58
C ARG A 143 -2.25 5.39 6.71
N HIS A 144 -2.38 5.44 5.39
CA HIS A 144 -1.41 4.84 4.46
C HIS A 144 -0.04 5.54 4.43
N GLU A 145 -0.01 6.85 4.44
CA GLU A 145 1.21 7.64 4.27
C GLU A 145 1.81 8.05 5.61
N LEU A 146 2.46 7.13 6.32
CA LEU A 146 2.99 7.35 7.67
C LEU A 146 3.89 8.57 7.80
N PHE A 147 4.72 8.87 6.79
CA PHE A 147 5.62 10.03 6.80
C PHE A 147 4.92 11.37 6.52
N ASN A 148 3.64 11.31 6.13
CA ASN A 148 2.75 12.45 5.96
C ASN A 148 1.65 12.49 7.04
N GLU A 149 1.72 11.62 8.04
CA GLU A 149 0.75 11.56 9.11
C GLU A 149 0.88 12.69 10.14
N THR A 150 -0.17 12.93 10.90
CA THR A 150 -0.18 13.93 11.99
C THR A 150 0.85 13.62 13.07
N ASN A 151 1.18 12.34 13.29
CA ASN A 151 2.22 11.86 14.20
C ASN A 151 3.53 11.48 13.49
N ARG A 152 3.80 12.00 12.30
CA ARG A 152 5.02 11.69 11.51
C ARG A 152 6.34 11.85 12.29
N ALA A 153 6.41 12.79 13.24
CA ALA A 153 7.61 12.97 14.05
C ALA A 153 7.93 11.75 14.93
N GLU A 154 6.91 11.05 15.43
CA GLU A 154 7.04 9.77 16.12
C GLU A 154 7.54 8.69 15.17
N VAL A 155 6.93 8.57 13.99
CA VAL A 155 7.32 7.59 12.96
C VAL A 155 8.80 7.76 12.59
N PHE A 156 9.23 9.00 12.29
CA PHE A 156 10.63 9.29 11.97
C PHE A 156 11.59 8.93 13.11
N ARG A 157 11.23 9.24 14.35
CA ARG A 157 12.05 8.93 15.52
C ARG A 157 12.21 7.41 15.66
N ASN A 158 11.12 6.66 15.66
CA ASN A 158 11.14 5.21 15.82
C ASN A 158 11.96 4.54 14.71
N MET A 159 11.82 5.02 13.46
CA MET A 159 12.63 4.54 12.34
C MET A 159 14.12 4.83 12.51
N CYS A 160 14.48 6.04 12.97
CA CYS A 160 15.88 6.39 13.24
C CYS A 160 16.45 5.53 14.38
N ASP A 161 15.70 5.35 15.46
CA ASP A 161 16.13 4.53 16.59
C ASP A 161 16.34 3.06 16.18
N TRP A 162 15.43 2.52 15.38
CA TRP A 162 15.58 1.17 14.83
C TRP A 162 16.80 1.06 13.92
N LEU A 163 17.01 2.00 12.99
CA LEU A 163 18.18 2.02 12.10
C LEU A 163 19.49 2.09 12.88
N LEU A 164 19.58 2.94 13.92
CA LEU A 164 20.75 3.01 14.76
C LEU A 164 21.01 1.69 15.53
N GLY A 165 19.95 1.01 15.93
CA GLY A 165 20.05 -0.29 16.61
C GLY A 165 20.55 -1.43 15.71
N VAL A 166 20.29 -1.39 14.40
CA VAL A 166 20.73 -2.44 13.47
C VAL A 166 22.04 -2.12 12.75
N CYS A 167 22.46 -0.85 12.72
CA CYS A 167 23.70 -0.40 12.07
C CYS A 167 24.87 -0.15 13.06
N GLY A 168 24.60 -0.10 14.36
CA GLY A 168 25.59 0.09 15.43
C GLY A 168 26.05 -1.20 16.00
#